data_d10a3a3e047d77d32d344cce59d4960a
#
_entry.id   d10a3a3e047d77d32d344cce59d4960a
#
_cell.length_a   1.000
_cell.length_b   1.000
_cell.length_c   1.000
_cell.angle_alpha   90.00
_cell.angle_beta   90.00
_cell.angle_gamma   90.00
#
_symmetry.space_group_name_H-M   'P 1'
#
loop_
_entity.id
_entity.type
_entity.pdbx_description
1 polymer ?
#
loop_
_entity_poly.entity_id
_entity_poly.type
_entity_poly.pdbx_seq_one_letter_code
_entity_poly.pdbx_strand_id
1 'polypeptide(L)'
;MNVSGVGTVTNLKSSDIVVSAGATFASAQVSDLTSGRVVLAGTSGELEDSANLAFTGSQLNVTGTANVTSDLSVGGNLTISGSVTQINTVNTTVEDVLLELQVVDGAALSGDTNKDVGIIMNYYSGSAKKAAVFWDDSAGRIVLAEEATESSSVLTVSTTASLEIGGLFVNDCAGQTQVISCSGTTRSLENITIDGGSF
;
A
#
# COMPACT_ATOMS: atom_id res chain seq x y z
N MET A 1 40.05 -41.91 -26.16
CA MET A 1 41.14 -41.03 -26.63
C MET A 1 41.64 -40.25 -25.45
N ASN A 2 42.89 -40.38 -25.07
CA ASN A 2 43.45 -39.61 -23.97
C ASN A 2 44.28 -38.47 -24.57
N VAL A 3 43.82 -37.23 -24.37
CA VAL A 3 44.52 -36.01 -24.82
C VAL A 3 45.20 -35.39 -23.61
N SER A 4 46.49 -35.54 -23.47
CA SER A 4 47.29 -34.87 -22.45
C SER A 4 47.88 -33.57 -23.00
N GLY A 5 47.60 -32.46 -22.37
CA GLY A 5 48.03 -31.12 -22.82
C GLY A 5 46.89 -30.32 -23.45
N VAL A 6 47.25 -29.28 -24.25
CA VAL A 6 46.25 -28.44 -24.94
C VAL A 6 45.76 -29.19 -26.18
N GLY A 7 44.54 -29.62 -26.22
CA GLY A 7 43.90 -30.28 -27.36
C GLY A 7 42.73 -29.45 -27.90
N THR A 8 42.60 -29.36 -29.22
CA THR A 8 41.42 -28.79 -29.88
C THR A 8 40.53 -29.93 -30.36
N VAL A 9 39.28 -29.96 -29.90
CA VAL A 9 38.26 -30.90 -30.36
C VAL A 9 37.20 -30.12 -31.10
N THR A 10 37.03 -30.36 -32.39
CA THR A 10 36.09 -29.65 -33.25
C THR A 10 34.64 -30.09 -32.94
N ASN A 11 34.43 -31.37 -32.67
CA ASN A 11 33.14 -31.94 -32.29
C ASN A 11 33.35 -33.04 -31.27
N LEU A 12 32.75 -32.88 -30.08
CA LEU A 12 32.71 -33.93 -29.05
C LEU A 12 31.26 -34.41 -28.92
N LYS A 13 31.01 -35.69 -29.18
CA LYS A 13 29.74 -36.37 -28.91
C LYS A 13 29.97 -37.35 -27.79
N SER A 14 29.36 -37.16 -26.67
CA SER A 14 29.44 -38.01 -25.48
C SER A 14 28.11 -38.01 -24.76
N SER A 15 27.76 -39.10 -24.16
CA SER A 15 26.61 -39.15 -23.23
C SER A 15 26.92 -38.36 -21.97
N ASP A 16 28.20 -38.34 -21.54
CA ASP A 16 28.62 -37.65 -20.34
C ASP A 16 29.94 -36.90 -20.60
N ILE A 17 30.02 -35.65 -20.20
CA ILE A 17 31.23 -34.84 -20.18
C ILE A 17 31.49 -34.44 -18.73
N VAL A 18 32.52 -35.03 -18.12
CA VAL A 18 32.93 -34.69 -16.76
C VAL A 18 34.15 -33.78 -16.83
N VAL A 19 34.00 -32.58 -16.26
CA VAL A 19 35.09 -31.60 -16.11
C VAL A 19 35.42 -31.52 -14.62
N SER A 20 36.59 -32.00 -14.24
CA SER A 20 37.06 -32.02 -12.84
C SER A 20 37.61 -30.68 -12.34
N ALA A 21 37.74 -29.72 -13.24
CA ALA A 21 38.13 -28.31 -12.96
C ALA A 21 37.13 -27.37 -13.62
N GLY A 22 37.46 -26.08 -13.73
CA GLY A 22 36.58 -25.12 -14.37
C GLY A 22 36.44 -25.36 -15.88
N ALA A 23 35.25 -25.12 -16.43
CA ALA A 23 34.97 -25.05 -17.85
C ALA A 23 34.56 -23.63 -18.25
N THR A 24 35.11 -23.13 -19.39
CA THR A 24 34.70 -21.85 -19.95
C THR A 24 34.03 -22.08 -21.29
N PHE A 25 32.79 -21.65 -21.41
CA PHE A 25 32.02 -21.75 -22.65
C PHE A 25 31.76 -20.33 -23.20
N ALA A 26 31.99 -20.12 -24.48
CA ALA A 26 31.57 -18.90 -25.15
C ALA A 26 30.03 -18.81 -25.23
N SER A 27 29.39 -19.96 -25.41
CA SER A 27 27.95 -20.13 -25.32
C SER A 27 27.61 -21.57 -24.91
N ALA A 28 26.54 -21.78 -24.19
CA ALA A 28 25.96 -23.08 -23.85
C ALA A 28 24.48 -23.07 -24.21
N GLN A 29 24.01 -24.13 -24.90
CA GLN A 29 22.59 -24.37 -25.12
C GLN A 29 22.17 -25.62 -24.34
N VAL A 30 21.23 -25.46 -23.45
CA VAL A 30 20.65 -26.54 -22.67
C VAL A 30 19.24 -26.77 -23.21
N SER A 31 18.97 -27.97 -23.73
CA SER A 31 17.77 -28.23 -24.55
C SER A 31 16.47 -28.36 -23.79
N ASP A 32 16.54 -28.56 -22.50
CA ASP A 32 15.38 -28.71 -21.58
C ASP A 32 14.98 -27.40 -20.94
N LEU A 33 15.75 -26.31 -21.12
CA LEU A 33 15.34 -24.98 -20.63
C LEU A 33 14.32 -24.33 -21.58
N THR A 34 13.30 -23.73 -20.99
CA THR A 34 12.24 -23.03 -21.71
C THR A 34 12.59 -21.55 -21.90
N SER A 35 12.48 -21.06 -23.14
CA SER A 35 12.75 -19.65 -23.45
C SER A 35 11.88 -18.71 -22.59
N GLY A 36 12.50 -17.62 -22.11
CA GLY A 36 11.84 -16.62 -21.27
C GLY A 36 11.71 -16.97 -19.79
N ARG A 37 12.13 -18.14 -19.36
CA ARG A 37 12.20 -18.49 -17.94
C ARG A 37 13.56 -18.17 -17.33
N VAL A 38 13.57 -17.93 -16.03
CA VAL A 38 14.80 -17.70 -15.26
C VAL A 38 15.40 -19.06 -14.91
N VAL A 39 16.68 -19.22 -15.19
CA VAL A 39 17.43 -20.45 -14.89
C VAL A 39 17.73 -20.51 -13.40
N LEU A 40 17.45 -21.63 -12.79
CA LEU A 40 17.66 -21.94 -11.38
C LEU A 40 18.71 -23.05 -11.25
N ALA A 41 19.38 -23.10 -10.12
CA ALA A 41 20.18 -24.26 -9.75
C ALA A 41 19.28 -25.29 -9.07
N GLY A 42 19.08 -26.42 -9.72
CA GLY A 42 18.34 -27.54 -9.20
C GLY A 42 19.17 -28.44 -8.28
N THR A 43 18.67 -29.66 -8.05
CA THR A 43 19.33 -30.66 -7.21
C THR A 43 20.70 -31.03 -7.78
N SER A 44 21.72 -31.05 -6.93
CA SER A 44 23.12 -31.35 -7.33
C SER A 44 23.73 -30.35 -8.34
N GLY A 45 23.16 -29.17 -8.52
CA GLY A 45 23.66 -28.13 -9.40
C GLY A 45 23.20 -28.26 -10.85
N GLU A 46 22.18 -29.04 -11.12
CA GLU A 46 21.52 -29.12 -12.43
C GLU A 46 20.90 -27.73 -12.78
N LEU A 47 20.90 -27.39 -14.06
CA LEU A 47 20.25 -26.18 -14.53
C LEU A 47 18.79 -26.49 -14.83
N GLU A 48 17.92 -25.85 -14.08
CA GLU A 48 16.47 -26.00 -14.19
C GLU A 48 15.79 -24.66 -14.52
N ASP A 49 14.56 -24.68 -14.97
CA ASP A 49 13.72 -23.51 -15.05
C ASP A 49 12.37 -23.72 -14.35
N SER A 50 11.66 -22.64 -14.04
CA SER A 50 10.33 -22.69 -13.44
C SER A 50 9.34 -21.83 -14.21
N ALA A 51 8.15 -22.37 -14.46
CA ALA A 51 7.06 -21.60 -15.05
C ALA A 51 6.60 -20.43 -14.15
N ASN A 52 6.92 -20.49 -12.86
CA ASN A 52 6.55 -19.47 -11.88
C ASN A 52 7.52 -18.29 -11.81
N LEU A 53 8.66 -18.37 -12.50
CA LEU A 53 9.66 -17.30 -12.57
C LEU A 53 10.10 -17.11 -14.01
N ALA A 54 9.60 -16.07 -14.66
CA ALA A 54 9.85 -15.82 -16.07
C ALA A 54 10.26 -14.36 -16.32
N PHE A 55 11.10 -14.16 -17.35
CA PHE A 55 11.49 -12.84 -17.83
C PHE A 55 11.14 -12.71 -19.31
N THR A 56 10.25 -11.79 -19.64
CA THR A 56 9.72 -11.58 -21.00
C THR A 56 10.30 -10.28 -21.62
N GLY A 57 11.62 -10.21 -21.73
CA GLY A 57 12.33 -9.08 -22.35
C GLY A 57 12.44 -7.83 -21.47
N SER A 58 11.36 -7.36 -20.86
CA SER A 58 11.34 -6.15 -20.02
C SER A 58 10.63 -6.35 -18.67
N GLN A 59 9.98 -7.49 -18.45
CA GLN A 59 9.15 -7.75 -17.29
C GLN A 59 9.55 -9.05 -16.60
N LEU A 60 9.79 -8.99 -15.29
CA LEU A 60 9.95 -10.17 -14.44
C LEU A 60 8.58 -10.57 -13.89
N ASN A 61 8.12 -11.77 -14.24
CA ASN A 61 6.87 -12.34 -13.77
C ASN A 61 7.14 -13.38 -12.68
N VAL A 62 6.55 -13.16 -11.51
CA VAL A 62 6.57 -14.09 -10.38
C VAL A 62 5.15 -14.58 -10.14
N THR A 63 4.89 -15.85 -10.43
CA THR A 63 3.60 -16.49 -10.14
C THR A 63 3.69 -17.15 -8.76
N GLY A 64 3.15 -16.49 -7.75
CA GLY A 64 3.24 -16.93 -6.36
C GLY A 64 3.65 -15.80 -5.42
N THR A 65 4.41 -16.12 -4.39
CA THR A 65 4.86 -15.17 -3.37
C THR A 65 6.31 -14.77 -3.60
N ALA A 66 6.59 -13.48 -3.62
CA ALA A 66 7.94 -12.94 -3.53
C ALA A 66 8.22 -12.51 -2.08
N ASN A 67 9.33 -12.96 -1.51
CA ASN A 67 9.79 -12.55 -0.18
C ASN A 67 11.13 -11.80 -0.31
N VAL A 68 11.12 -10.52 0.08
CA VAL A 68 12.32 -9.69 0.16
C VAL A 68 12.69 -9.56 1.64
N THR A 69 13.81 -10.16 2.04
CA THR A 69 14.22 -10.23 3.47
C THR A 69 14.99 -9.01 3.95
N SER A 70 15.30 -8.07 3.08
CA SER A 70 15.93 -6.79 3.38
C SER A 70 15.14 -5.66 2.69
N ASP A 71 15.80 -4.71 2.09
CA ASP A 71 15.17 -3.54 1.50
C ASP A 71 14.67 -3.79 0.08
N LEU A 72 13.51 -3.26 -0.26
CA LEU A 72 12.98 -3.14 -1.60
C LEU A 72 12.98 -1.66 -2.01
N SER A 73 13.76 -1.31 -3.02
CA SER A 73 13.76 0.03 -3.63
C SER A 73 13.07 0.00 -4.98
N VAL A 74 12.05 0.82 -5.17
CA VAL A 74 11.31 0.97 -6.42
C VAL A 74 11.55 2.37 -6.97
N GLY A 75 12.31 2.49 -8.06
CA GLY A 75 12.65 3.77 -8.69
C GLY A 75 11.53 4.39 -9.55
N GLY A 76 10.44 3.66 -9.76
CA GLY A 76 9.26 4.09 -10.51
C GLY A 76 7.99 3.94 -9.67
N ASN A 77 6.85 3.81 -10.32
CA ASN A 77 5.57 3.64 -9.65
C ASN A 77 5.44 2.23 -9.04
N LEU A 78 4.95 2.15 -7.82
CA LEU A 78 4.52 0.90 -7.19
C LEU A 78 3.00 0.82 -7.24
N THR A 79 2.46 -0.19 -7.94
CA THR A 79 1.03 -0.48 -7.98
C THR A 79 0.74 -1.75 -7.20
N ILE A 80 -0.17 -1.67 -6.23
CA ILE A 80 -0.62 -2.81 -5.44
C ILE A 80 -2.11 -3.00 -5.69
N SER A 81 -2.46 -4.09 -6.39
CA SER A 81 -3.84 -4.40 -6.79
C SER A 81 -4.40 -5.56 -5.95
N GLY A 82 -4.37 -5.43 -4.65
CA GLY A 82 -4.89 -6.42 -3.70
C GLY A 82 -6.08 -5.89 -2.90
N SER A 83 -6.81 -6.79 -2.26
CA SER A 83 -7.92 -6.41 -1.37
C SER A 83 -7.45 -5.87 -0.01
N VAL A 84 -6.22 -6.20 0.40
CA VAL A 84 -5.62 -5.75 1.66
C VAL A 84 -4.16 -5.41 1.44
N THR A 85 -3.76 -4.21 1.85
CA THR A 85 -2.35 -3.80 1.96
C THR A 85 -2.07 -3.48 3.41
N GLN A 86 -1.09 -4.15 4.01
CA GLN A 86 -0.67 -3.92 5.38
C GLN A 86 0.76 -3.38 5.39
N ILE A 87 0.96 -2.23 6.02
CA ILE A 87 2.26 -1.60 6.20
C ILE A 87 2.57 -1.61 7.70
N ASN A 88 3.45 -2.51 8.14
CA ASN A 88 3.87 -2.65 9.53
C ASN A 88 5.18 -1.88 9.73
N THR A 89 5.11 -0.61 10.01
CA THR A 89 6.27 0.25 10.29
C THR A 89 6.10 1.00 11.60
N VAL A 90 7.20 1.41 12.19
CA VAL A 90 7.17 2.31 13.38
C VAL A 90 6.72 3.71 12.94
N ASN A 91 7.19 4.17 11.79
CA ASN A 91 6.83 5.47 11.22
C ASN A 91 6.60 5.32 9.71
N THR A 92 5.58 5.99 9.20
CA THR A 92 5.33 6.14 7.76
C THR A 92 5.39 7.62 7.41
N THR A 93 6.27 7.98 6.48
CA THR A 93 6.38 9.34 5.95
C THR A 93 5.83 9.35 4.52
N VAL A 94 4.95 10.30 4.23
CA VAL A 94 4.39 10.53 2.91
C VAL A 94 4.81 11.94 2.49
N GLU A 95 5.54 12.07 1.38
CA GLU A 95 5.97 13.37 0.82
C GLU A 95 4.90 14.02 -0.07
N ASP A 96 3.81 13.32 -0.33
CA ASP A 96 2.74 13.82 -1.19
C ASP A 96 2.02 15.01 -0.54
N VAL A 97 1.60 15.95 -1.37
CA VAL A 97 0.90 17.16 -0.93
C VAL A 97 -0.55 16.86 -0.54
N LEU A 98 -1.16 15.87 -1.19
CA LEU A 98 -2.53 15.43 -0.97
C LEU A 98 -2.61 13.90 -0.87
N LEU A 99 -3.36 13.40 0.11
CA LEU A 99 -3.72 12.00 0.21
C LEU A 99 -5.16 11.80 -0.26
N GLU A 100 -5.34 11.10 -1.38
CA GLU A 100 -6.65 10.74 -1.89
C GLU A 100 -7.09 9.38 -1.36
N LEU A 101 -8.29 9.32 -0.81
CA LEU A 101 -8.92 8.10 -0.31
C LEU A 101 -10.10 7.72 -1.20
N GLN A 102 -10.40 6.43 -1.28
CA GLN A 102 -11.53 5.88 -2.06
C GLN A 102 -11.45 6.18 -3.56
N VAL A 103 -10.23 6.16 -4.11
CA VAL A 103 -10.01 6.29 -5.55
C VAL A 103 -10.20 4.93 -6.23
N VAL A 104 -10.84 4.89 -7.37
CA VAL A 104 -11.02 3.69 -8.18
C VAL A 104 -10.21 3.85 -9.47
N ASP A 105 -9.16 3.04 -9.63
CA ASP A 105 -8.27 3.05 -10.81
C ASP A 105 -7.74 4.45 -11.22
N GLY A 106 -7.48 5.30 -10.21
CA GLY A 106 -7.03 6.69 -10.44
C GLY A 106 -8.10 7.63 -10.97
N ALA A 107 -9.37 7.24 -10.95
CA ALA A 107 -10.49 8.05 -11.42
C ALA A 107 -11.43 8.43 -10.25
N ALA A 108 -12.18 9.49 -10.43
CA ALA A 108 -13.26 9.87 -9.53
C ALA A 108 -14.34 8.77 -9.49
N LEU A 109 -15.02 8.67 -8.36
CA LEU A 109 -16.16 7.76 -8.21
C LEU A 109 -17.25 8.07 -9.23
N SER A 110 -17.82 7.04 -9.84
CA SER A 110 -18.93 7.16 -10.80
C SER A 110 -20.31 7.02 -10.16
N GLY A 111 -20.39 6.80 -8.86
CA GLY A 111 -21.64 6.63 -8.13
C GLY A 111 -21.42 6.57 -6.63
N ASP A 112 -22.51 6.64 -5.90
CA ASP A 112 -22.54 6.51 -4.46
C ASP A 112 -22.18 5.08 -4.02
N THR A 113 -21.26 4.95 -3.08
CA THR A 113 -20.82 3.67 -2.53
C THR A 113 -21.49 3.32 -1.21
N ASN A 114 -22.19 4.28 -0.59
CA ASN A 114 -22.74 4.19 0.78
C ASN A 114 -21.64 3.80 1.80
N LYS A 115 -20.45 4.40 1.67
CA LYS A 115 -19.28 4.15 2.52
C LYS A 115 -18.76 5.43 3.13
N ASP A 116 -18.35 5.36 4.37
CA ASP A 116 -17.65 6.45 5.02
C ASP A 116 -16.19 6.45 4.60
N VAL A 117 -15.61 7.65 4.46
CA VAL A 117 -14.24 7.83 3.97
C VAL A 117 -13.43 8.63 4.96
N GLY A 118 -12.35 8.07 5.46
CA GLY A 118 -11.54 8.77 6.45
C GLY A 118 -10.40 7.96 7.04
N ILE A 119 -9.94 8.41 8.19
CA ILE A 119 -8.80 7.82 8.91
C ILE A 119 -9.29 7.32 10.26
N ILE A 120 -8.96 6.09 10.59
CA ILE A 120 -9.22 5.45 11.88
C ILE A 120 -7.92 5.36 12.67
N MET A 121 -7.95 5.81 13.90
CA MET A 121 -6.84 5.76 14.86
C MET A 121 -7.21 4.78 15.98
N ASN A 122 -6.48 3.66 16.07
CA ASN A 122 -6.68 2.71 17.15
C ASN A 122 -5.90 3.15 18.40
N TYR A 123 -6.54 3.14 19.55
CA TYR A 123 -5.92 3.50 20.82
C TYR A 123 -6.45 2.63 21.96
N TYR A 124 -5.85 2.73 23.15
CA TYR A 124 -6.24 1.98 24.33
C TYR A 124 -6.50 2.92 25.49
N SER A 125 -7.71 2.85 26.06
CA SER A 125 -8.09 3.55 27.29
C SER A 125 -9.04 2.67 28.10
N GLY A 126 -8.46 1.80 28.95
CA GLY A 126 -9.19 0.76 29.67
C GLY A 126 -9.67 -0.41 28.81
N SER A 127 -9.89 -0.18 27.52
CA SER A 127 -10.21 -1.18 26.48
C SER A 127 -9.69 -0.68 25.13
N ALA A 128 -9.67 -1.55 24.12
CA ALA A 128 -9.35 -1.16 22.74
C ALA A 128 -10.49 -0.30 22.18
N LYS A 129 -10.12 0.86 21.64
CA LYS A 129 -11.02 1.87 21.07
C LYS A 129 -10.55 2.35 19.72
N LYS A 130 -11.45 2.97 18.95
CA LYS A 130 -11.18 3.60 17.66
C LYS A 130 -11.65 5.06 17.70
N ALA A 131 -10.73 6.00 17.48
CA ALA A 131 -11.08 7.37 17.11
C ALA A 131 -11.06 7.51 15.59
N ALA A 132 -11.79 8.48 15.04
CA ALA A 132 -11.82 8.67 13.60
C ALA A 132 -12.03 10.12 13.19
N VAL A 133 -11.50 10.46 12.02
CA VAL A 133 -11.81 11.66 11.25
C VAL A 133 -12.31 11.20 9.88
N PHE A 134 -13.55 11.47 9.54
CA PHE A 134 -14.12 10.90 8.33
C PHE A 134 -15.28 11.73 7.75
N TRP A 135 -15.53 11.53 6.46
CA TRP A 135 -16.78 11.93 5.83
C TRP A 135 -17.84 10.88 6.12
N ASP A 136 -18.89 11.27 6.83
CA ASP A 136 -20.06 10.44 7.07
C ASP A 136 -21.00 10.59 5.86
N ASP A 137 -21.07 9.56 5.05
CA ASP A 137 -21.84 9.56 3.83
C ASP A 137 -23.34 9.75 4.11
N SER A 138 -23.85 9.07 5.11
CA SER A 138 -25.26 9.12 5.49
C SER A 138 -25.69 10.48 6.03
N ALA A 139 -24.79 11.19 6.71
CA ALA A 139 -25.05 12.49 7.31
C ALA A 139 -24.58 13.68 6.45
N GLY A 140 -23.83 13.41 5.39
CA GLY A 140 -23.31 14.41 4.47
C GLY A 140 -22.38 15.45 5.12
N ARG A 141 -21.50 15.01 6.04
CA ARG A 141 -20.62 15.91 6.80
C ARG A 141 -19.35 15.24 7.29
N ILE A 142 -18.34 16.04 7.61
CA ILE A 142 -17.14 15.57 8.31
C ILE A 142 -17.47 15.39 9.80
N VAL A 143 -17.07 14.24 10.35
CA VAL A 143 -17.26 13.86 11.74
C VAL A 143 -15.90 13.60 12.39
N LEU A 144 -15.76 14.08 13.63
CA LEU A 144 -14.69 13.73 14.56
C LEU A 144 -15.27 12.83 15.62
N ALA A 145 -14.82 11.58 15.70
CA ALA A 145 -15.26 10.60 16.66
C ALA A 145 -14.16 10.29 17.67
N GLU A 146 -14.49 10.32 18.96
CA GLU A 146 -13.63 9.79 20.02
C GLU A 146 -13.77 8.27 20.12
N GLU A 147 -15.02 7.77 20.04
CA GLU A 147 -15.28 6.34 19.98
C GLU A 147 -16.20 6.01 18.81
N ALA A 148 -15.76 5.07 17.97
CA ALA A 148 -16.52 4.55 16.87
C ALA A 148 -16.34 3.04 16.72
N THR A 149 -17.33 2.39 16.13
CA THR A 149 -17.24 1.03 15.63
C THR A 149 -17.29 1.05 14.10
N GLU A 150 -16.60 0.13 13.45
CA GLU A 150 -16.55 0.06 11.99
C GLU A 150 -17.09 -1.29 11.54
N SER A 151 -17.95 -1.27 10.55
CA SER A 151 -18.44 -2.46 9.86
C SER A 151 -18.65 -2.17 8.39
N SER A 152 -17.98 -2.93 7.52
CA SER A 152 -18.09 -2.81 6.06
C SER A 152 -17.85 -1.38 5.52
N SER A 153 -16.85 -0.70 6.08
CA SER A 153 -16.50 0.70 5.78
C SER A 153 -17.61 1.71 6.12
N VAL A 154 -18.43 1.41 7.10
CA VAL A 154 -19.39 2.33 7.72
C VAL A 154 -19.04 2.48 9.19
N LEU A 155 -18.95 3.72 9.68
CA LEU A 155 -18.60 4.06 11.05
C LEU A 155 -19.85 4.40 11.85
N THR A 156 -20.03 3.75 12.99
CA THR A 156 -21.05 4.12 13.96
C THR A 156 -20.39 4.83 15.14
N VAL A 157 -20.69 6.10 15.31
CA VAL A 157 -20.12 6.93 16.36
C VAL A 157 -20.85 6.72 17.67
N SER A 158 -20.13 6.29 18.71
CA SER A 158 -20.65 6.18 20.08
C SER A 158 -20.44 7.48 20.85
N THR A 159 -19.29 8.13 20.63
CA THR A 159 -18.91 9.39 21.28
C THR A 159 -18.23 10.31 20.27
N THR A 160 -18.74 11.53 20.13
CA THR A 160 -18.10 12.58 19.33
C THR A 160 -16.87 13.12 20.06
N ALA A 161 -15.80 13.41 19.31
CA ALA A 161 -14.59 13.99 19.86
C ALA A 161 -14.73 15.49 20.12
N SER A 162 -14.01 15.98 21.12
CA SER A 162 -13.74 17.41 21.28
C SER A 162 -12.67 17.87 20.30
N LEU A 163 -12.79 19.08 19.78
CA LEU A 163 -11.80 19.71 18.91
C LEU A 163 -11.13 20.86 19.65
N GLU A 164 -9.84 20.76 19.92
CA GLU A 164 -9.02 21.86 20.43
C GLU A 164 -8.34 22.56 19.26
N ILE A 165 -8.59 23.84 19.08
CA ILE A 165 -8.07 24.69 18.01
C ILE A 165 -7.67 26.05 18.54
N GLY A 166 -6.61 26.65 18.00
CA GLY A 166 -6.16 28.00 18.36
C GLY A 166 -7.10 29.11 17.87
N GLY A 167 -7.93 28.84 16.89
CA GLY A 167 -8.93 29.77 16.36
C GLY A 167 -9.86 29.07 15.37
N LEU A 168 -11.13 29.44 15.36
CA LEU A 168 -12.13 28.99 14.40
C LEU A 168 -12.48 30.18 13.49
N PHE A 169 -12.19 30.06 12.21
CA PHE A 169 -12.66 30.99 11.19
C PHE A 169 -13.86 30.39 10.46
N VAL A 170 -15.02 31.01 10.64
CA VAL A 170 -16.26 30.61 9.95
C VAL A 170 -16.50 31.60 8.82
N ASN A 171 -16.34 31.13 7.59
CA ASN A 171 -16.55 31.95 6.40
C ASN A 171 -18.01 31.88 5.96
N ASP A 172 -18.54 33.02 5.51
CA ASP A 172 -19.86 33.15 4.93
C ASP A 172 -21.02 32.65 5.82
N CYS A 173 -21.31 33.43 6.85
CA CYS A 173 -22.49 33.24 7.69
C CYS A 173 -23.75 33.96 7.16
N ALA A 174 -23.71 34.48 5.92
CA ALA A 174 -24.83 35.20 5.34
C ALA A 174 -26.06 34.30 5.21
N GLY A 175 -27.15 34.72 5.82
CA GLY A 175 -28.42 33.97 5.80
C GLY A 175 -28.52 32.79 6.79
N GLN A 176 -27.51 32.56 7.62
CA GLN A 176 -27.54 31.51 8.65
C GLN A 176 -28.12 32.06 9.95
N THR A 177 -29.08 31.34 10.50
CA THR A 177 -29.67 31.66 11.82
C THR A 177 -28.79 31.16 12.98
N GLN A 178 -27.88 30.23 12.74
CA GLN A 178 -27.04 29.63 13.77
C GLN A 178 -25.69 29.20 13.17
N VAL A 179 -24.61 29.85 13.61
CA VAL A 179 -23.22 29.47 13.21
C VAL A 179 -22.62 28.47 14.20
N ILE A 180 -22.98 28.57 15.47
CA ILE A 180 -22.59 27.64 16.53
C ILE A 180 -23.86 27.12 17.15
N SER A 181 -24.10 25.81 17.03
CA SER A 181 -25.24 25.12 17.63
C SER A 181 -24.76 24.16 18.71
N CYS A 182 -25.28 24.28 19.90
CA CYS A 182 -25.07 23.36 21.01
C CYS A 182 -26.32 22.51 21.21
N SER A 183 -26.19 21.19 21.15
CA SER A 183 -27.24 20.23 21.49
C SER A 183 -26.94 19.70 22.89
N GLY A 184 -27.80 20.02 23.88
CA GLY A 184 -27.65 19.58 25.26
C GLY A 184 -28.15 20.58 26.28
N THR A 185 -28.19 20.17 27.56
CA THR A 185 -28.73 20.98 28.68
C THR A 185 -27.75 22.00 29.24
N THR A 186 -26.45 21.89 28.97
CA THR A 186 -25.43 22.84 29.46
C THR A 186 -24.77 23.50 28.26
N ARG A 187 -24.95 24.82 28.19
CA ARG A 187 -24.35 25.68 27.17
C ARG A 187 -23.50 26.71 27.88
N SER A 188 -22.21 26.64 27.75
CA SER A 188 -21.30 27.66 28.25
C SER A 188 -20.45 28.16 27.10
N LEU A 189 -20.58 29.44 26.81
CA LEU A 189 -19.66 30.20 25.96
C LEU A 189 -18.92 31.13 26.94
N GLU A 190 -17.77 30.67 27.42
CA GLU A 190 -16.91 31.43 28.32
C GLU A 190 -15.90 32.26 27.57
N ASN A 191 -15.68 33.48 27.99
CA ASN A 191 -14.69 34.43 27.44
C ASN A 191 -14.90 34.79 25.94
N ILE A 192 -16.16 34.96 25.50
CA ILE A 192 -16.45 35.47 24.18
C ILE A 192 -16.44 36.99 24.20
N THR A 193 -15.57 37.58 23.43
CA THR A 193 -15.68 39.00 23.01
C THR A 193 -16.44 39.05 21.68
N ILE A 194 -17.66 39.56 21.72
CA ILE A 194 -18.44 39.87 20.51
C ILE A 194 -18.04 41.29 20.11
N ASP A 195 -17.18 41.43 19.14
CA ASP A 195 -16.90 42.71 18.52
C ASP A 195 -18.05 43.04 17.55
N GLY A 196 -19.03 43.80 18.08
CA GLY A 196 -20.15 44.26 17.29
C GLY A 196 -19.67 45.29 16.31
N GLY A 197 -19.54 44.91 15.04
CA GLY A 197 -19.36 45.87 13.96
C GLY A 197 -20.41 46.99 14.05
N SER A 198 -20.02 48.19 13.73
CA SER A 198 -20.92 49.40 13.74
C SER A 198 -22.16 49.13 12.91
N PHE A 199 -23.31 49.30 13.51
CA PHE A 199 -24.61 49.26 12.85
C PHE A 199 -24.83 50.58 12.09
#